data_8dade0e99a5b6fdf0d337771556b8cd7
#
_entry.id   8dade0e99a5b6fdf0d337771556b8cd7
#
_cell.length_a   1.000
_cell.length_b   1.000
_cell.length_c   1.000
_cell.angle_alpha   90.00
_cell.angle_beta   90.00
_cell.angle_gamma   90.00
#
_symmetry.space_group_name_H-M   'P 1'
#
loop_
_entity.id
_entity.type
_entity.pdbx_description
1 polymer ?
#
loop_
_entity_poly.entity_id
_entity_poly.type
_entity_poly.pdbx_seq_one_letter_code
_entity_poly.pdbx_strand_id
1 'polypeptide(L)'
;MKIIHMSDLHLSADGALVWEEDCRRKFLTAIKQIKMMRDVDAIIVSGDISNDGSLNSYYFADRVFSELSIPTYWCVGNHDNLSVMFTTFKPKFCHLSDQALLGGWRFYFVNT
;
A
#
# COMPACT_ATOMS: atom_id res chain seq x y z
N MET A 1 19.80 -1.84 6.46
CA MET A 1 18.59 -1.35 5.79
C MET A 1 17.35 -1.83 6.54
N LYS A 2 16.40 -0.94 6.78
CA LYS A 2 15.16 -1.26 7.49
C LYS A 2 13.98 -1.14 6.53
N ILE A 3 13.23 -2.22 6.34
CA ILE A 3 12.05 -2.28 5.46
C ILE A 3 10.85 -2.69 6.30
N ILE A 4 9.74 -1.98 6.11
CA ILE A 4 8.44 -2.35 6.69
C ILE A 4 7.65 -3.11 5.64
N HIS A 5 7.15 -4.27 5.99
CA HIS A 5 6.27 -5.05 5.13
C HIS A 5 4.84 -4.98 5.66
N MET A 6 3.92 -4.63 4.78
CA MET A 6 2.49 -4.58 5.08
C MET A 6 1.73 -5.38 4.03
N SER A 7 0.57 -5.90 4.40
CA SER A 7 -0.31 -6.59 3.46
C SER A 7 -1.74 -6.56 3.96
N ASP A 8 -2.67 -6.83 3.04
CA ASP A 8 -4.08 -7.04 3.36
C ASP A 8 -4.72 -5.82 4.03
N LEU A 9 -4.52 -4.63 3.46
CA LEU A 9 -5.11 -3.40 3.98
C LEU A 9 -6.62 -3.39 3.81
N HIS A 10 -7.14 -3.98 2.75
CA HIS A 10 -8.57 -4.13 2.44
C HIS A 10 -9.35 -2.82 2.57
N LEU A 11 -8.80 -1.74 2.03
CA LEU A 11 -9.43 -0.44 2.06
C LEU A 11 -10.63 -0.38 1.10
N SER A 12 -11.63 0.42 1.43
CA SER A 12 -12.79 0.64 0.58
C SER A 12 -12.97 2.13 0.30
N ALA A 13 -13.79 2.45 -0.71
CA ALA A 13 -13.96 3.82 -1.20
C ALA A 13 -14.45 4.78 -0.11
N ASP A 14 -15.37 4.32 0.73
CA ASP A 14 -16.05 5.14 1.74
C ASP A 14 -15.64 4.79 3.18
N GLY A 15 -14.67 3.90 3.34
CA GLY A 15 -14.26 3.43 4.66
C GLY A 15 -15.24 2.45 5.30
N ALA A 16 -16.09 1.79 4.49
CA ALA A 16 -17.03 0.79 4.98
C ALA A 16 -16.31 -0.37 5.68
N LEU A 17 -17.01 -0.99 6.63
CA LEU A 17 -16.48 -2.14 7.35
C LEU A 17 -16.32 -3.34 6.39
N VAL A 18 -15.23 -4.08 6.57
CA VAL A 18 -14.96 -5.30 5.83
C VAL A 18 -14.94 -6.43 6.86
N TRP A 19 -15.83 -7.40 6.71
CA TRP A 19 -16.02 -8.49 7.69
C TRP A 19 -16.18 -7.94 9.11
N GLU A 20 -16.99 -6.88 9.25
CA GLU A 20 -17.23 -6.18 10.53
C GLU A 20 -15.95 -5.53 11.12
N GLU A 21 -14.92 -5.34 10.31
CA GLU A 21 -13.65 -4.74 10.71
C GLU A 21 -13.51 -3.35 10.10
N ASP A 22 -13.04 -2.39 10.88
CA ASP A 22 -12.68 -1.06 10.39
C ASP A 22 -11.26 -1.06 9.87
N CYS A 23 -11.11 -1.49 8.63
CA CYS A 23 -9.79 -1.62 8.00
C CYS A 23 -9.10 -0.27 7.83
N ARG A 24 -9.85 0.79 7.56
CA ARG A 24 -9.29 2.14 7.45
C ARG A 24 -8.65 2.58 8.76
N ARG A 25 -9.33 2.38 9.88
CA ARG A 25 -8.81 2.71 11.20
C ARG A 25 -7.56 1.91 11.53
N LYS A 26 -7.57 0.61 11.24
CA LYS A 26 -6.40 -0.26 11.45
C LYS A 26 -5.20 0.22 10.64
N PHE A 27 -5.44 0.58 9.39
CA PHE A 27 -4.40 1.11 8.51
C PHE A 27 -3.82 2.42 9.08
N LEU A 28 -4.67 3.35 9.47
CA LEU A 28 -4.21 4.63 10.03
C LEU A 28 -3.45 4.44 11.35
N THR A 29 -3.85 3.46 12.16
CA THR A 29 -3.12 3.12 13.39
C THR A 29 -1.72 2.60 13.08
N ALA A 30 -1.60 1.71 12.07
CA ALA A 30 -0.30 1.21 11.63
C ALA A 30 0.60 2.35 11.12
N ILE A 31 0.02 3.27 10.36
CA ILE A 31 0.76 4.44 9.85
C ILE A 31 1.30 5.29 11.00
N LYS A 32 0.52 5.50 12.05
CA LYS A 32 0.98 6.24 13.24
C LYS A 32 2.17 5.54 13.89
N GLN A 33 2.15 4.22 13.98
CA GLN A 33 3.25 3.44 14.53
C GLN A 33 4.52 3.61 13.68
N ILE A 34 4.38 3.59 12.36
CA ILE A 34 5.51 3.77 11.44
C ILE A 34 6.10 5.18 11.58
N LYS A 35 5.27 6.19 11.78
CA LYS A 35 5.75 7.58 12.00
C LYS A 35 6.68 7.69 13.21
N MET A 36 6.52 6.81 14.18
CA MET A 36 7.36 6.78 15.39
C MET A 36 8.64 5.98 15.23
N MET A 37 8.78 5.25 14.13
CA MET A 37 9.97 4.48 13.84
C MET A 37 11.05 5.37 13.23
N ARG A 38 12.32 5.00 13.45
CA ARG A 38 13.46 5.70 12.87
C ARG A 38 14.12 4.85 11.80
N ASP A 39 14.72 5.51 10.83
CA ASP A 39 15.59 4.88 9.84
C ASP A 39 14.88 3.79 9.00
N VAL A 40 13.61 4.03 8.68
CA VAL A 40 12.88 3.17 7.76
C VAL A 40 13.24 3.60 6.34
N ASP A 41 13.83 2.69 5.57
CA ASP A 41 14.30 2.98 4.22
C ASP A 41 13.21 2.81 3.17
N ALA A 42 12.28 1.88 3.37
CA ALA A 42 11.21 1.63 2.42
C ALA A 42 10.06 0.87 3.06
N ILE A 43 8.90 0.96 2.41
CA ILE A 43 7.71 0.18 2.76
C ILE A 43 7.32 -0.65 1.54
N ILE A 44 7.04 -1.93 1.75
CA ILE A 44 6.53 -2.82 0.72
C ILE A 44 5.14 -3.29 1.14
N VAL A 45 4.15 -3.06 0.27
CA VAL A 45 2.78 -3.51 0.48
C VAL A 45 2.52 -4.66 -0.49
N SER A 46 2.35 -5.86 0.03
CA SER A 46 2.32 -7.09 -0.79
C SER A 46 0.90 -7.55 -1.13
N GLY A 47 0.05 -6.62 -1.54
CA GLY A 47 -1.25 -6.97 -2.11
C GLY A 47 -2.43 -6.71 -1.20
N ASP A 48 -3.63 -6.83 -1.79
CA ASP A 48 -4.93 -6.57 -1.16
C ASP A 48 -4.99 -5.19 -0.51
N ILE A 49 -4.51 -4.17 -1.24
CA ILE A 49 -4.57 -2.78 -0.82
C ILE A 49 -6.02 -2.34 -0.74
N SER A 50 -6.82 -2.74 -1.72
CA SER A 50 -8.24 -2.44 -1.77
C SER A 50 -9.07 -3.71 -1.59
N ASN A 51 -10.20 -3.57 -0.89
CA ASN A 51 -11.18 -4.65 -0.79
C ASN A 51 -12.21 -4.61 -1.93
N ASP A 52 -12.60 -3.41 -2.35
CA ASP A 52 -13.63 -3.22 -3.38
C ASP A 52 -13.05 -2.87 -4.77
N GLY A 53 -11.74 -2.74 -4.88
CA GLY A 53 -11.08 -2.40 -6.13
C GLY A 53 -11.36 -0.99 -6.61
N SER A 54 -11.85 -0.10 -5.75
CA SER A 54 -12.25 1.25 -6.11
C SER A 54 -11.04 2.18 -6.29
N LEU A 55 -11.16 3.10 -7.25
CA LEU A 55 -10.12 4.12 -7.47
C LEU A 55 -9.89 4.95 -6.21
N ASN A 56 -10.95 5.30 -5.50
CA ASN A 56 -10.85 6.12 -4.27
C ASN A 56 -10.05 5.41 -3.17
N SER A 57 -10.16 4.10 -3.04
CA SER A 57 -9.38 3.36 -2.05
C SER A 57 -7.88 3.46 -2.33
N TYR A 58 -7.48 3.38 -3.60
CA TYR A 58 -6.08 3.50 -3.99
C TYR A 58 -5.55 4.92 -3.77
N TYR A 59 -6.31 5.95 -4.13
CA TYR A 59 -5.88 7.33 -3.88
C TYR A 59 -5.80 7.66 -2.39
N PHE A 60 -6.70 7.09 -1.59
CA PHE A 60 -6.63 7.25 -0.14
C PHE A 60 -5.32 6.68 0.42
N ALA A 61 -4.98 5.46 0.02
CA ALA A 61 -3.74 4.82 0.46
C ALA A 61 -2.50 5.60 0.00
N ASP A 62 -2.48 6.02 -1.26
CA ASP A 62 -1.36 6.79 -1.80
C ASP A 62 -1.13 8.10 -1.03
N ARG A 63 -2.21 8.80 -0.73
CA ARG A 63 -2.13 10.05 0.06
C ARG A 63 -1.60 9.80 1.46
N VAL A 64 -2.08 8.76 2.13
CA VAL A 64 -1.66 8.46 3.50
C VAL A 64 -0.18 8.06 3.54
N PHE A 65 0.26 7.21 2.61
CA PHE A 65 1.68 6.84 2.53
C PHE A 65 2.57 8.06 2.23
N SER A 66 2.08 9.01 1.43
CA SER A 66 2.86 10.21 1.11
C SER A 66 3.20 11.03 2.35
N GLU A 67 2.38 10.98 3.38
CA GLU A 67 2.62 11.71 4.63
C GLU A 67 3.85 11.19 5.39
N LEU A 68 4.25 9.95 5.13
CA LEU A 68 5.43 9.36 5.78
C LEU A 68 6.74 9.78 5.12
N SER A 69 6.69 10.21 3.87
CA SER A 69 7.88 10.54 3.06
C SER A 69 8.88 9.38 2.97
N ILE A 70 8.38 8.15 3.03
CA ILE A 70 9.18 6.93 2.90
C ILE A 70 8.81 6.25 1.59
N PRO A 71 9.78 5.90 0.72
CA PRO A 71 9.47 5.21 -0.54
C PRO A 71 8.60 3.97 -0.30
N THR A 72 7.49 3.87 -1.01
CA THR A 72 6.49 2.81 -0.81
C THR A 72 6.21 2.13 -2.14
N TYR A 73 6.32 0.79 -2.14
CA TYR A 73 6.16 -0.05 -3.32
C TYR A 73 4.99 -1.00 -3.11
N TRP A 74 4.11 -1.10 -4.13
CA TRP A 74 2.90 -1.91 -4.05
C TRP A 74 2.98 -3.10 -4.99
N CYS A 75 2.57 -4.27 -4.48
CA CYS A 75 2.26 -5.45 -5.28
C CYS A 75 0.74 -5.63 -5.33
N VAL A 76 0.26 -6.38 -6.29
CA VAL A 76 -1.17 -6.61 -6.50
C VAL A 76 -1.60 -7.87 -5.76
N GLY A 77 -2.77 -7.82 -5.10
CA GLY A 77 -3.40 -8.97 -4.45
C GLY A 77 -4.68 -9.39 -5.17
N ASN A 78 -5.32 -10.45 -4.67
CA ASN A 78 -6.52 -11.01 -5.32
C ASN A 78 -7.77 -10.13 -5.18
N HIS A 79 -7.83 -9.25 -4.18
CA HIS A 79 -8.90 -8.27 -4.02
C HIS A 79 -8.65 -6.99 -4.80
N ASP A 80 -7.45 -6.79 -5.30
CA ASP A 80 -7.12 -5.58 -6.05
C ASP A 80 -7.65 -5.68 -7.49
N ASN A 81 -7.96 -4.51 -8.05
CA ASN A 81 -8.43 -4.41 -9.42
C ASN A 81 -7.27 -3.99 -10.32
N LEU A 82 -6.72 -4.95 -11.06
CA LEU A 82 -5.59 -4.74 -11.96
C LEU A 82 -5.87 -3.64 -12.99
N SER A 83 -7.07 -3.64 -13.57
CA SER A 83 -7.43 -2.66 -14.58
C SER A 83 -7.41 -1.25 -14.01
N VAL A 84 -8.01 -1.04 -12.83
CA VAL A 84 -8.02 0.26 -12.16
C VAL A 84 -6.60 0.67 -11.78
N MET A 85 -5.82 -0.24 -11.20
CA MET A 85 -4.46 0.08 -10.73
C MET A 85 -3.53 0.50 -11.86
N PHE A 86 -3.61 -0.18 -13.01
CA PHE A 86 -2.64 0.03 -14.08
C PHE A 86 -3.11 0.96 -15.20
N THR A 87 -4.40 1.30 -15.26
CA THR A 87 -4.91 2.18 -16.33
C THR A 87 -5.48 3.49 -15.82
N THR A 88 -6.26 3.48 -14.75
CA THR A 88 -6.98 4.66 -14.27
C THR A 88 -6.26 5.34 -13.09
N PHE A 89 -5.75 4.54 -12.16
CA PHE A 89 -5.04 5.05 -10.99
C PHE A 89 -3.68 5.60 -11.41
N LYS A 90 -3.40 6.84 -11.05
CA LYS A 90 -2.11 7.50 -11.28
C LYS A 90 -1.53 7.88 -9.92
N PRO A 91 -0.70 7.02 -9.31
CA PRO A 91 -0.15 7.31 -7.99
C PRO A 91 0.74 8.56 -8.06
N LYS A 92 0.64 9.39 -7.04
CA LYS A 92 1.48 10.58 -6.91
C LYS A 92 2.73 10.30 -6.11
N PHE A 93 2.70 9.32 -5.24
CA PHE A 93 3.78 9.00 -4.32
C PHE A 93 4.23 7.54 -4.41
N CYS A 94 3.31 6.60 -4.25
CA CYS A 94 3.64 5.18 -4.22
C CYS A 94 4.05 4.65 -5.59
N HIS A 95 4.85 3.59 -5.60
CA HIS A 95 5.34 2.97 -6.83
C HIS A 95 4.60 1.68 -7.11
N LEU A 96 4.00 1.59 -8.29
CA LEU A 96 3.48 0.33 -8.84
C LEU A 96 4.58 -0.25 -9.72
N SER A 97 5.31 -1.23 -9.21
CA SER A 97 6.44 -1.80 -9.93
C SER A 97 6.53 -3.29 -9.65
N ASP A 98 7.11 -4.03 -10.59
CA ASP A 98 7.39 -5.44 -10.40
C ASP A 98 8.75 -5.68 -9.76
N GLN A 99 9.53 -4.64 -9.54
CA GLN A 99 10.82 -4.74 -8.88
C GLN A 99 11.25 -3.43 -8.25
N ALA A 100 12.14 -3.52 -7.27
CA ALA A 100 12.77 -2.36 -6.64
C ALA A 100 14.22 -2.68 -6.30
N LEU A 101 15.09 -1.68 -6.44
CA LEU A 101 16.49 -1.77 -6.03
C LEU A 101 16.66 -0.91 -4.78
N LEU A 102 16.95 -1.55 -3.66
CA LEU A 102 17.03 -0.91 -2.35
C LEU A 102 18.29 -1.37 -1.62
N GLY A 103 19.18 -0.44 -1.31
CA GLY A 103 20.38 -0.74 -0.54
C GLY A 103 21.27 -1.84 -1.14
N GLY A 104 21.34 -1.93 -2.47
CA GLY A 104 22.08 -2.99 -3.14
C GLY A 104 21.33 -4.31 -3.29
N TRP A 105 20.14 -4.42 -2.73
CA TRP A 105 19.27 -5.58 -2.89
C TRP A 105 18.25 -5.32 -3.97
N ARG A 106 17.96 -6.35 -4.79
CA ARG A 106 16.90 -6.30 -5.79
C ARG A 106 15.73 -7.13 -5.32
N PHE A 107 14.58 -6.46 -5.18
CA PHE A 107 13.32 -7.09 -4.78
C PHE A 107 12.45 -7.30 -6.00
N TYR A 108 11.93 -8.51 -6.17
CA TYR A 108 10.99 -8.85 -7.23
C TYR A 108 9.63 -9.06 -6.61
N PHE A 109 8.60 -8.41 -7.17
CA PHE A 109 7.22 -8.52 -6.71
C PHE A 109 6.49 -9.49 -7.63
N VAL A 110 6.11 -10.62 -7.08
CA VAL A 110 5.49 -11.69 -7.86
C VAL A 110 3.99 -11.69 -7.60
N ASN A 111 3.22 -11.58 -8.69
CA ASN A 111 1.76 -11.66 -8.61
C ASN A 111 1.36 -13.13 -8.70
N THR A 112 0.88 -13.67 -7.61
CA THR A 112 0.37 -15.04 -7.51
C THR A 112 -1.17 -15.03 -7.49
#